data_8a7de2faf8616c12f3decc8ca2e02530
#
_entry.id   8a7de2faf8616c12f3decc8ca2e02530
#
_cell.length_a   1.000
_cell.length_b   1.000
_cell.length_c   1.000
_cell.angle_alpha   90.00
_cell.angle_beta   90.00
_cell.angle_gamma   90.00
#
_symmetry.space_group_name_H-M   'P 1'
#
loop_
_entity.id
_entity.type
_entity.pdbx_description
1 polymer ?
#
loop_
_entity_poly.entity_id
_entity_poly.type
_entity_poly.pdbx_seq_one_letter_code
_entity_poly.pdbx_strand_id
1 'polypeptide(L)'
;MNNKQRALLCAGLMTFNLCTLAADGPFHDAPASPRSLPADNLPPFRMLDDSGKLVPIPPMPPGAGMHRGAGSPPESTTPGPSLNAAIDAARAAVETCGASGYRVGVSVIDSAGEARAMLTADGSDGSHIFVATRKALTALVFDMPNSSAVDALTKDPSLLSKVKPNMFVMAGAVPIIVNHKTIGAIGVSGAGGSPFGHQDEVCAAAGVRKIQQALNK
;
A
#
# COMPACT_ATOMS: atom_id res chain seq x y z
N MET A 1 0.41 -29.51 66.11
CA MET A 1 1.60 -28.71 66.48
C MET A 1 1.71 -27.65 65.44
N ASN A 2 1.14 -26.51 65.72
CA ASN A 2 1.70 -25.24 66.14
C ASN A 2 2.77 -24.66 65.21
N ASN A 3 2.45 -23.56 64.52
CA ASN A 3 3.10 -22.26 64.68
C ASN A 3 2.39 -21.23 63.80
N LYS A 4 1.55 -20.39 64.39
CA LYS A 4 1.74 -19.03 64.87
C LYS A 4 2.22 -18.04 63.82
N GLN A 5 1.25 -17.30 63.33
CA GLN A 5 1.16 -15.84 63.17
C GLN A 5 2.46 -15.05 63.34
N ARG A 6 2.82 -14.29 62.34
CA ARG A 6 3.35 -12.93 62.53
C ARG A 6 2.74 -12.01 61.49
N ALA A 7 1.80 -11.20 61.95
CA ALA A 7 1.38 -9.99 61.26
C ALA A 7 2.53 -8.97 61.36
N LEU A 8 2.89 -8.39 60.21
CA LEU A 8 3.66 -7.16 60.17
C LEU A 8 2.84 -6.14 59.42
N LEU A 9 2.31 -5.17 60.19
CA LEU A 9 1.83 -3.92 59.67
C LEU A 9 2.99 -3.20 58.95
N CYS A 10 2.88 -2.94 57.69
CA CYS A 10 3.57 -1.85 57.04
C CYS A 10 2.55 -0.82 56.58
N ALA A 11 2.42 0.22 57.41
CA ALA A 11 1.83 1.48 56.98
C ALA A 11 2.80 2.11 55.97
N GLY A 12 2.48 2.04 54.71
CA GLY A 12 3.23 2.67 53.63
C GLY A 12 2.32 3.70 52.93
N LEU A 13 2.77 4.95 53.01
CA LEU A 13 2.19 6.11 52.37
C LEU A 13 1.64 5.79 50.97
N MET A 14 0.38 6.08 50.75
CA MET A 14 -0.21 6.23 49.42
C MET A 14 0.36 7.49 48.76
N THR A 15 1.43 7.35 48.04
CA THR A 15 1.76 8.33 46.99
C THR A 15 0.84 8.07 45.81
N PHE A 16 -0.14 8.94 45.63
CA PHE A 16 -0.92 9.04 44.41
C PHE A 16 0.05 9.34 43.26
N ASN A 17 0.50 8.29 42.54
CA ASN A 17 1.04 8.48 41.22
C ASN A 17 -0.11 8.90 40.32
N LEU A 18 -0.22 10.20 40.07
CA LEU A 18 -1.00 10.71 38.94
C LEU A 18 -0.40 10.09 37.69
N CYS A 19 -1.00 9.00 37.23
CA CYS A 19 -0.80 8.51 35.90
C CYS A 19 -1.48 9.55 35.00
N THR A 20 -0.74 10.53 34.53
CA THR A 20 -1.17 11.39 33.43
C THR A 20 -1.41 10.47 32.25
N LEU A 21 -2.68 10.14 32.00
CA LEU A 21 -3.10 9.65 30.70
C LEU A 21 -2.71 10.72 29.69
N ALA A 22 -1.60 10.51 29.02
CA ALA A 22 -1.32 11.23 27.79
C ALA A 22 -2.49 10.91 26.87
N ALA A 23 -3.30 11.93 26.57
CA ALA A 23 -4.32 11.83 25.55
C ALA A 23 -3.56 11.56 24.25
N ASP A 24 -3.62 10.31 23.78
CA ASP A 24 -3.20 9.97 22.44
C ASP A 24 -4.07 10.79 21.47
N GLY A 25 -3.55 11.93 21.04
CA GLY A 25 -4.15 12.70 19.97
C GLY A 25 -4.08 11.87 18.68
N PRO A 26 -4.96 12.14 17.71
CA PRO A 26 -5.03 11.37 16.46
C PRO A 26 -3.78 11.52 15.57
N PHE A 27 -2.77 12.28 16.00
CA PHE A 27 -1.51 12.48 15.30
C PHE A 27 -0.36 12.13 16.24
N HIS A 28 0.32 11.03 15.96
CA HIS A 28 1.60 10.73 16.61
C HIS A 28 2.64 11.74 16.14
N ASP A 29 3.06 12.63 17.03
CA ASP A 29 4.27 13.47 16.87
C ASP A 29 5.54 12.61 17.09
N ALA A 30 5.68 11.53 16.32
CA ALA A 30 6.99 10.91 16.17
C ALA A 30 7.82 11.83 15.28
N PRO A 31 9.07 12.19 15.67
CA PRO A 31 9.94 12.95 14.78
C PRO A 31 10.10 12.13 13.50
N ALA A 32 9.52 12.62 12.42
CA ALA A 32 9.62 12.00 11.13
C ALA A 32 11.11 12.04 10.73
N SER A 33 11.78 10.89 10.79
CA SER A 33 12.98 10.72 10.00
C SER A 33 12.63 11.11 8.57
N PRO A 34 13.45 11.90 7.88
CA PRO A 34 13.19 12.23 6.50
C PRO A 34 13.14 10.91 5.71
N ARG A 35 11.91 10.42 5.48
CA ARG A 35 11.69 9.24 4.66
C ARG A 35 12.00 9.67 3.24
N SER A 36 13.05 9.10 2.67
CA SER A 36 13.29 9.23 1.24
C SER A 36 12.06 8.68 0.52
N LEU A 37 11.28 9.55 -0.07
CA LEU A 37 10.23 9.14 -1.01
C LEU A 37 10.92 8.36 -2.12
N PRO A 38 10.37 7.23 -2.57
CA PRO A 38 10.90 6.52 -3.72
C PRO A 38 10.94 7.50 -4.89
N ALA A 39 12.13 7.82 -5.36
CA ALA A 39 12.36 8.80 -6.41
C ALA A 39 11.86 8.33 -7.80
N ASP A 40 11.30 7.12 -7.87
CA ASP A 40 11.19 6.40 -9.12
C ASP A 40 10.08 6.89 -10.06
N ASN A 41 9.11 7.68 -9.57
CA ASN A 41 7.99 8.18 -10.38
C ASN A 41 7.60 9.64 -10.08
N LEU A 42 8.39 10.37 -9.31
CA LEU A 42 8.15 11.79 -9.20
C LEU A 42 8.76 12.48 -10.42
N PRO A 43 8.01 13.38 -11.09
CA PRO A 43 8.60 14.22 -12.12
C PRO A 43 9.81 14.94 -11.54
N PRO A 44 10.80 15.33 -12.36
CA PRO A 44 12.08 15.88 -11.92
C PRO A 44 11.96 17.30 -11.34
N PHE A 45 10.91 17.57 -10.58
CA PHE A 45 10.76 18.82 -9.82
C PHE A 45 11.58 18.70 -8.54
N ARG A 46 12.88 18.83 -8.68
CA ARG A 46 13.74 19.12 -7.54
C ARG A 46 13.49 20.56 -7.15
N MET A 47 12.84 20.78 -6.03
CA MET A 47 12.75 22.12 -5.45
C MET A 47 14.11 22.62 -4.95
N LEU A 48 15.04 21.71 -4.71
CA LEU A 48 16.41 21.98 -4.28
C LEU A 48 17.40 21.33 -5.25
N ASP A 49 18.47 22.04 -5.60
CA ASP A 49 19.62 21.45 -6.28
C ASP A 49 20.47 20.61 -5.31
N ASP A 50 21.53 20.00 -5.84
CA ASP A 50 22.42 19.15 -5.04
C ASP A 50 23.20 19.92 -3.96
N SER A 51 23.19 21.29 -3.99
CA SER A 51 23.73 22.16 -2.97
C SER A 51 22.71 22.56 -1.90
N GLY A 52 21.46 22.13 -2.03
CA GLY A 52 20.37 22.51 -1.15
C GLY A 52 19.76 23.89 -1.44
N LYS A 53 20.06 24.49 -2.60
CA LYS A 53 19.50 25.78 -3.02
C LYS A 53 18.19 25.56 -3.78
N LEU A 54 17.19 26.42 -3.54
CA LEU A 54 15.94 26.42 -4.29
C LEU A 54 16.20 26.63 -5.78
N VAL A 55 15.76 25.69 -6.58
CA VAL A 55 15.72 25.82 -8.03
C VAL A 55 14.43 26.56 -8.38
N PRO A 56 14.51 27.70 -9.12
CA PRO A 56 13.33 28.40 -9.57
C PRO A 56 12.43 27.47 -10.38
N ILE A 57 11.15 27.41 -10.04
CA ILE A 57 10.17 26.69 -10.87
C ILE A 57 10.14 27.39 -12.23
N PRO A 58 10.43 26.69 -13.34
CA PRO A 58 10.36 27.32 -14.65
C PRO A 58 8.94 27.86 -14.86
N PRO A 59 8.78 29.03 -15.48
CA PRO A 59 7.46 29.55 -15.79
C PRO A 59 6.70 28.50 -16.61
N MET A 60 5.46 28.22 -16.18
CA MET A 60 4.60 27.32 -16.95
C MET A 60 4.45 27.87 -18.36
N PRO A 61 4.61 27.03 -19.39
CA PRO A 61 4.38 27.47 -20.77
C PRO A 61 2.98 28.06 -20.90
N PRO A 62 2.81 29.12 -21.72
CA PRO A 62 1.51 29.69 -22.00
C PRO A 62 0.53 28.58 -22.43
N GLY A 63 -0.60 28.43 -21.74
CA GLY A 63 -1.57 27.38 -21.98
C GLY A 63 -1.47 26.13 -21.09
N ALA A 64 -0.42 25.98 -20.27
CA ALA A 64 -0.33 24.92 -19.25
C ALA A 64 -1.08 25.28 -17.96
N GLY A 65 -1.77 26.41 -17.90
CA GLY A 65 -2.62 26.80 -16.79
C GLY A 65 -3.82 25.88 -16.70
N MET A 66 -4.29 25.64 -15.50
CA MET A 66 -5.49 24.85 -15.21
C MET A 66 -6.55 25.06 -16.27
N HIS A 67 -6.86 24.03 -17.03
CA HIS A 67 -7.98 24.02 -17.99
C HIS A 67 -9.29 24.15 -17.22
N ARG A 68 -9.65 25.38 -16.87
CA ARG A 68 -11.01 25.70 -16.51
C ARG A 68 -11.75 26.02 -17.81
N GLY A 69 -12.41 25.02 -18.33
CA GLY A 69 -13.43 25.16 -19.37
C GLY A 69 -12.83 25.20 -20.79
N ALA A 70 -13.06 24.22 -21.50
CA ALA A 70 -13.14 23.88 -22.91
C ALA A 70 -12.32 22.60 -23.19
N GLY A 71 -12.97 21.50 -23.01
CA GLY A 71 -12.43 20.18 -23.27
C GLY A 71 -11.91 19.53 -21.99
N SER A 72 -12.71 18.64 -21.42
CA SER A 72 -12.17 17.65 -20.46
C SER A 72 -10.92 17.05 -21.09
N PRO A 73 -9.84 16.81 -20.31
CA PRO A 73 -8.73 16.01 -20.81
C PRO A 73 -9.34 14.75 -21.45
N PRO A 74 -8.77 14.23 -22.54
CA PRO A 74 -9.27 13.00 -23.10
C PRO A 74 -9.36 11.98 -21.97
N GLU A 75 -10.55 11.39 -21.83
CA GLU A 75 -10.79 10.35 -20.84
C GLU A 75 -9.71 9.28 -21.02
N SER A 76 -9.05 8.89 -19.93
CA SER A 76 -8.05 7.83 -20.02
C SER A 76 -8.72 6.60 -20.62
N THR A 77 -8.36 6.25 -21.85
CA THR A 77 -8.87 5.05 -22.55
C THR A 77 -8.19 3.78 -22.03
N THR A 78 -7.31 3.91 -21.05
CA THR A 78 -6.60 2.77 -20.45
C THR A 78 -7.59 1.87 -19.73
N PRO A 79 -7.69 0.58 -20.12
CA PRO A 79 -8.55 -0.35 -19.43
C PRO A 79 -8.16 -0.46 -17.96
N GLY A 80 -9.15 -0.36 -17.07
CA GLY A 80 -8.93 -0.43 -15.63
C GLY A 80 -10.26 -0.51 -14.87
N PRO A 81 -10.22 -0.79 -13.56
CA PRO A 81 -11.41 -0.70 -12.73
C PRO A 81 -11.86 0.77 -12.63
N SER A 82 -13.17 1.00 -12.57
CA SER A 82 -13.71 2.34 -12.25
C SER A 82 -13.21 2.77 -10.85
N LEU A 83 -13.23 4.08 -10.59
CA LEU A 83 -12.80 4.62 -9.29
C LEU A 83 -13.53 3.94 -8.12
N ASN A 84 -14.85 3.81 -8.19
CA ASN A 84 -15.63 3.19 -7.13
C ASN A 84 -15.26 1.71 -6.95
N ALA A 85 -15.11 0.95 -8.05
CA ALA A 85 -14.69 -0.44 -7.99
C ALA A 85 -13.28 -0.59 -7.40
N ALA A 86 -12.35 0.31 -7.74
CA ALA A 86 -11.00 0.32 -7.18
C ALA A 86 -10.99 0.61 -5.68
N ILE A 87 -11.77 1.60 -5.23
CA ILE A 87 -11.91 1.95 -3.80
C ILE A 87 -12.53 0.78 -3.03
N ASP A 88 -13.61 0.20 -3.52
CA ASP A 88 -14.29 -0.92 -2.87
C ASP A 88 -13.40 -2.16 -2.79
N ALA A 89 -12.61 -2.43 -3.83
CA ALA A 89 -11.66 -3.51 -3.84
C ALA A 89 -10.50 -3.29 -2.85
N ALA A 90 -9.95 -2.07 -2.81
CA ALA A 90 -8.89 -1.73 -1.86
C ALA A 90 -9.40 -1.84 -0.42
N ARG A 91 -10.62 -1.38 -0.14
CA ARG A 91 -11.27 -1.51 1.17
C ARG A 91 -11.47 -2.98 1.56
N ALA A 92 -11.99 -3.81 0.65
CA ALA A 92 -12.17 -5.23 0.90
C ALA A 92 -10.85 -5.95 1.24
N ALA A 93 -9.74 -5.57 0.59
CA ALA A 93 -8.41 -6.08 0.90
C ALA A 93 -7.94 -5.65 2.30
N VAL A 94 -8.11 -4.36 2.67
CA VAL A 94 -7.79 -3.83 4.00
C VAL A 94 -8.60 -4.55 5.09
N GLU A 95 -9.91 -4.68 4.89
CA GLU A 95 -10.82 -5.36 5.82
C GLU A 95 -10.46 -6.84 6.01
N THR A 96 -10.13 -7.54 4.91
CA THR A 96 -9.74 -8.95 4.97
C THR A 96 -8.45 -9.13 5.77
N CYS A 97 -7.44 -8.30 5.54
CA CYS A 97 -6.22 -8.32 6.34
C CYS A 97 -6.47 -7.91 7.79
N GLY A 98 -7.29 -6.87 7.99
CA GLY A 98 -7.66 -6.36 9.32
C GLY A 98 -8.37 -7.38 10.18
N ALA A 99 -9.24 -8.22 9.59
CA ALA A 99 -9.91 -9.32 10.28
C ALA A 99 -8.94 -10.36 10.87
N SER A 100 -7.75 -10.47 10.28
CA SER A 100 -6.65 -11.31 10.78
C SER A 100 -5.62 -10.53 11.64
N GLY A 101 -5.92 -9.29 12.01
CA GLY A 101 -5.06 -8.46 12.86
C GLY A 101 -3.94 -7.72 12.14
N TYR A 102 -3.85 -7.82 10.82
CA TYR A 102 -2.80 -7.17 10.04
C TYR A 102 -3.16 -5.72 9.66
N ARG A 103 -2.14 -4.87 9.61
CA ARG A 103 -2.23 -3.48 9.16
C ARG A 103 -1.45 -3.33 7.87
N VAL A 104 -2.15 -3.04 6.77
CA VAL A 104 -1.60 -3.13 5.41
C VAL A 104 -1.75 -1.85 4.63
N GLY A 105 -0.87 -1.67 3.64
CA GLY A 105 -1.07 -0.79 2.51
C GLY A 105 -1.58 -1.57 1.31
N VAL A 106 -2.51 -1.00 0.56
CA VAL A 106 -3.14 -1.58 -0.63
C VAL A 106 -3.02 -0.60 -1.80
N SER A 107 -2.70 -1.11 -2.97
CA SER A 107 -2.69 -0.34 -4.21
C SER A 107 -3.45 -1.10 -5.30
N VAL A 108 -4.37 -0.40 -5.97
CA VAL A 108 -5.09 -0.88 -7.15
C VAL A 108 -4.60 -0.07 -8.34
N ILE A 109 -4.07 -0.75 -9.34
CA ILE A 109 -3.55 -0.13 -10.57
C ILE A 109 -4.37 -0.58 -11.79
N ASP A 110 -4.32 0.21 -12.85
CA ASP A 110 -4.91 -0.13 -14.16
C ASP A 110 -3.94 -0.88 -15.08
N SER A 111 -4.33 -1.10 -16.33
CA SER A 111 -3.52 -1.84 -17.32
C SER A 111 -2.27 -1.06 -17.80
N ALA A 112 -2.16 0.24 -17.54
CA ALA A 112 -0.95 1.01 -17.75
C ALA A 112 -0.01 1.01 -16.54
N GLY A 113 -0.46 0.45 -15.41
CA GLY A 113 0.28 0.49 -14.15
C GLY A 113 0.04 1.77 -13.35
N GLU A 114 -0.93 2.60 -13.74
CA GLU A 114 -1.28 3.82 -13.03
C GLU A 114 -2.20 3.54 -11.84
N ALA A 115 -1.94 4.18 -10.70
CA ALA A 115 -2.73 3.99 -9.51
C ALA A 115 -4.15 4.55 -9.65
N ARG A 116 -5.15 3.72 -9.39
CA ARG A 116 -6.58 4.07 -9.34
C ARG A 116 -7.08 4.30 -7.93
N ALA A 117 -6.54 3.54 -6.97
CA ALA A 117 -6.79 3.73 -5.54
C ALA A 117 -5.60 3.23 -4.72
N MET A 118 -5.26 3.98 -3.69
CA MET A 118 -4.23 3.61 -2.72
C MET A 118 -4.77 3.85 -1.32
N LEU A 119 -4.78 2.83 -0.47
CA LEU A 119 -5.25 2.92 0.91
C LEU A 119 -4.18 2.40 1.87
N THR A 120 -4.04 3.11 2.99
CA THR A 120 -3.23 2.66 4.12
C THR A 120 -4.16 2.42 5.31
N ALA A 121 -4.16 1.21 5.86
CA ALA A 121 -4.93 0.90 7.05
C ALA A 121 -4.41 1.70 8.26
N ASP A 122 -5.32 2.06 9.17
CA ASP A 122 -4.94 2.71 10.42
C ASP A 122 -3.90 1.87 11.17
N GLY A 123 -2.82 2.51 11.60
CA GLY A 123 -1.69 1.86 12.26
C GLY A 123 -0.75 1.07 11.34
N SER A 124 -0.94 1.12 10.02
CA SER A 124 0.04 0.56 9.06
C SER A 124 1.21 1.50 8.86
N ASP A 125 2.38 0.94 8.54
CA ASP A 125 3.49 1.76 8.05
C ASP A 125 3.16 2.34 6.67
N GLY A 126 3.33 3.65 6.51
CA GLY A 126 3.02 4.37 5.27
C GLY A 126 3.85 3.91 4.07
N SER A 127 4.98 3.22 4.27
CA SER A 127 5.78 2.65 3.19
C SER A 127 5.13 1.45 2.51
N HIS A 128 4.19 0.77 3.20
CA HIS A 128 3.54 -0.43 2.66
C HIS A 128 2.78 -0.17 1.36
N ILE A 129 2.19 1.02 1.16
CA ILE A 129 1.49 1.30 -0.11
C ILE A 129 2.44 1.36 -1.30
N PHE A 130 3.67 1.80 -1.13
CA PHE A 130 4.66 1.82 -2.20
C PHE A 130 5.12 0.41 -2.56
N VAL A 131 5.33 -0.45 -1.55
CA VAL A 131 5.63 -1.87 -1.77
C VAL A 131 4.44 -2.55 -2.43
N ALA A 132 3.20 -2.27 -2.00
CA ALA A 132 1.98 -2.80 -2.60
C ALA A 132 1.87 -2.44 -4.09
N THR A 133 2.18 -1.17 -4.44
CA THR A 133 2.18 -0.72 -5.84
C THR A 133 3.21 -1.50 -6.68
N ARG A 134 4.42 -1.68 -6.17
CA ARG A 134 5.48 -2.44 -6.87
C ARG A 134 5.13 -3.92 -7.03
N LYS A 135 4.45 -4.50 -6.03
CA LYS A 135 3.89 -5.86 -6.14
C LYS A 135 2.80 -5.91 -7.20
N ALA A 136 1.88 -4.93 -7.25
CA ALA A 136 0.84 -4.85 -8.26
C ALA A 136 1.42 -4.78 -9.68
N LEU A 137 2.49 -3.99 -9.89
CA LEU A 137 3.19 -3.93 -11.18
C LEU A 137 3.77 -5.29 -11.58
N THR A 138 4.26 -6.09 -10.63
CA THR A 138 4.72 -7.45 -10.91
C THR A 138 3.57 -8.34 -11.39
N ALA A 139 2.43 -8.35 -10.69
CA ALA A 139 1.26 -9.13 -11.09
C ALA A 139 0.72 -8.72 -12.47
N LEU A 140 0.75 -7.42 -12.77
CA LEU A 140 0.33 -6.88 -14.06
C LEU A 140 1.22 -7.38 -15.21
N VAL A 141 2.55 -7.33 -15.04
CA VAL A 141 3.51 -7.69 -16.11
C VAL A 141 3.59 -9.20 -16.32
N PHE A 142 3.48 -9.97 -15.25
CA PHE A 142 3.53 -11.43 -15.35
C PHE A 142 2.15 -12.05 -15.64
N ASP A 143 1.07 -11.29 -15.55
CA ASP A 143 -0.31 -11.73 -15.79
C ASP A 143 -0.72 -12.92 -14.90
N MET A 144 -0.20 -12.95 -13.68
CA MET A 144 -0.46 -14.00 -12.68
C MET A 144 -0.26 -13.48 -11.26
N PRO A 145 -0.79 -14.20 -10.23
CA PRO A 145 -0.45 -13.92 -8.84
C PRO A 145 1.06 -13.92 -8.62
N ASN A 146 1.54 -13.06 -7.75
CA ASN A 146 2.99 -12.90 -7.56
C ASN A 146 3.67 -14.15 -7.00
N SER A 147 2.99 -14.97 -6.19
CA SER A 147 3.52 -16.28 -5.77
C SER A 147 3.84 -17.16 -6.99
N SER A 148 2.95 -17.21 -7.97
CA SER A 148 3.16 -17.93 -9.22
C SER A 148 4.27 -17.31 -10.08
N ALA A 149 4.40 -15.97 -10.06
CA ALA A 149 5.50 -15.29 -10.77
C ALA A 149 6.86 -15.62 -10.15
N VAL A 150 6.97 -15.70 -8.82
CA VAL A 150 8.17 -16.15 -8.10
C VAL A 150 8.53 -17.58 -8.48
N ASP A 151 7.54 -18.48 -8.52
CA ASP A 151 7.74 -19.88 -8.92
C ASP A 151 8.20 -19.99 -10.38
N ALA A 152 7.60 -19.19 -11.28
CA ALA A 152 7.97 -19.16 -12.70
C ALA A 152 9.41 -18.67 -12.89
N LEU A 153 9.81 -17.60 -12.22
CA LEU A 153 11.18 -17.07 -12.26
C LEU A 153 12.22 -18.03 -11.69
N THR A 154 11.83 -18.81 -10.68
CA THR A 154 12.71 -19.83 -10.09
C THR A 154 12.95 -20.98 -11.08
N LYS A 155 11.93 -21.34 -11.87
CA LYS A 155 12.00 -22.41 -12.87
C LYS A 155 12.65 -21.96 -14.18
N ASP A 156 12.42 -20.70 -14.55
CA ASP A 156 12.95 -20.12 -15.79
C ASP A 156 13.57 -18.73 -15.52
N PRO A 157 14.88 -18.67 -15.25
CA PRO A 157 15.60 -17.41 -15.03
C PRO A 157 15.59 -16.45 -16.23
N SER A 158 15.27 -16.90 -17.46
CA SER A 158 15.19 -16.01 -18.62
C SER A 158 14.09 -14.96 -18.46
N LEU A 159 13.06 -15.26 -17.66
CA LEU A 159 11.97 -14.35 -17.32
C LEU A 159 12.43 -13.13 -16.51
N LEU A 160 13.64 -13.12 -15.94
CA LEU A 160 14.22 -11.95 -15.27
C LEU A 160 14.29 -10.72 -16.18
N SER A 161 14.36 -10.93 -17.51
CA SER A 161 14.32 -9.85 -18.50
C SER A 161 13.02 -9.02 -18.45
N LYS A 162 11.93 -9.57 -17.91
CA LYS A 162 10.64 -8.88 -17.71
C LYS A 162 10.62 -8.03 -16.44
N VAL A 163 11.50 -8.29 -15.49
CA VAL A 163 11.53 -7.56 -14.22
C VAL A 163 12.11 -6.17 -14.44
N LYS A 164 11.39 -5.16 -13.99
CA LYS A 164 11.80 -3.74 -14.06
C LYS A 164 12.18 -3.24 -12.66
N PRO A 165 13.00 -2.17 -12.55
CA PRO A 165 13.45 -1.63 -11.26
C PRO A 165 12.33 -1.20 -10.32
N ASN A 166 11.15 -0.83 -10.86
CA ASN A 166 9.97 -0.42 -10.09
C ASN A 166 9.06 -1.58 -9.68
N MET A 167 9.45 -2.83 -9.91
CA MET A 167 8.73 -4.02 -9.48
C MET A 167 9.27 -4.58 -8.17
N PHE A 168 8.42 -5.31 -7.46
CA PHE A 168 8.80 -6.06 -6.27
C PHE A 168 8.31 -7.50 -6.41
N VAL A 169 9.23 -8.38 -6.79
CA VAL A 169 8.95 -9.80 -7.08
C VAL A 169 8.83 -10.58 -5.77
N MET A 170 7.66 -10.49 -5.18
CA MET A 170 7.31 -11.17 -3.93
C MET A 170 5.80 -11.37 -3.91
N ALA A 171 5.31 -12.45 -3.31
CA ALA A 171 3.88 -12.69 -3.12
C ALA A 171 3.17 -11.49 -2.50
N GLY A 172 1.92 -11.28 -2.85
CA GLY A 172 1.09 -10.22 -2.29
C GLY A 172 0.38 -9.35 -3.32
N ALA A 173 0.32 -9.78 -4.58
CA ALA A 173 -0.50 -9.12 -5.58
C ALA A 173 -1.18 -10.12 -6.52
N VAL A 174 -2.33 -9.72 -7.06
CA VAL A 174 -3.16 -10.53 -7.95
C VAL A 174 -3.62 -9.67 -9.13
N PRO A 175 -3.56 -10.16 -10.38
CA PRO A 175 -4.08 -9.44 -11.54
C PRO A 175 -5.61 -9.33 -11.49
N ILE A 176 -6.15 -8.26 -12.05
CA ILE A 176 -7.59 -8.06 -12.28
C ILE A 176 -7.90 -8.49 -13.71
N ILE A 177 -8.53 -9.64 -13.85
CA ILE A 177 -8.85 -10.22 -15.15
C ILE A 177 -10.35 -10.11 -15.41
N VAL A 178 -10.71 -9.50 -16.55
CA VAL A 178 -12.08 -9.35 -17.04
C VAL A 178 -12.14 -9.80 -18.48
N ASN A 179 -13.06 -10.71 -18.81
CA ASN A 179 -13.19 -11.27 -20.16
C ASN A 179 -11.84 -11.78 -20.72
N HIS A 180 -11.10 -12.53 -19.93
CA HIS A 180 -9.77 -13.08 -20.26
C HIS A 180 -8.69 -12.04 -20.56
N LYS A 181 -8.92 -10.79 -20.17
CA LYS A 181 -7.96 -9.70 -20.35
C LYS A 181 -7.59 -9.10 -19.01
N THR A 182 -6.30 -8.94 -18.75
CA THR A 182 -5.83 -8.20 -17.58
C THR A 182 -6.04 -6.71 -17.77
N ILE A 183 -6.83 -6.13 -16.89
CA ILE A 183 -7.18 -4.70 -16.89
C ILE A 183 -6.48 -3.93 -15.77
N GLY A 184 -5.70 -4.61 -14.93
CA GLY A 184 -5.00 -4.00 -13.80
C GLY A 184 -4.54 -5.07 -12.81
N ALA A 185 -4.16 -4.62 -11.62
CA ALA A 185 -3.77 -5.51 -10.53
C ALA A 185 -4.05 -4.87 -9.16
N ILE A 186 -4.15 -5.71 -8.13
CA ILE A 186 -4.22 -5.29 -6.73
C ILE A 186 -2.98 -5.83 -6.02
N GLY A 187 -2.24 -4.94 -5.36
CA GLY A 187 -1.13 -5.29 -4.49
C GLY A 187 -1.44 -4.95 -3.04
N VAL A 188 -0.92 -5.76 -2.13
CA VAL A 188 -1.01 -5.60 -0.68
C VAL A 188 0.37 -5.79 -0.07
N SER A 189 0.65 -5.06 1.00
CA SER A 189 1.88 -5.21 1.78
C SER A 189 1.62 -4.88 3.25
N GLY A 190 2.27 -5.61 4.15
CA GLY A 190 2.21 -5.40 5.59
C GLY A 190 1.72 -6.59 6.41
N ALA A 191 1.08 -7.59 5.80
CA ALA A 191 0.65 -8.79 6.50
C ALA A 191 1.74 -9.89 6.51
N GLY A 192 2.62 -9.92 5.52
CA GLY A 192 3.67 -10.92 5.41
C GLY A 192 3.15 -12.33 5.16
N GLY A 193 3.37 -13.23 6.11
CA GLY A 193 2.95 -14.64 6.04
C GLY A 193 4.07 -15.57 5.55
N SER A 194 3.81 -16.89 5.59
CA SER A 194 4.72 -17.92 5.11
C SER A 194 4.04 -18.78 4.04
N PRO A 195 4.57 -18.93 2.82
CA PRO A 195 5.74 -18.21 2.28
C PRO A 195 5.59 -16.69 2.32
N PHE A 196 6.74 -15.99 2.31
CA PHE A 196 6.75 -14.56 2.57
C PHE A 196 5.85 -13.76 1.61
N GLY A 197 4.89 -13.00 2.16
CA GLY A 197 3.90 -12.24 1.40
C GLY A 197 2.63 -13.02 1.03
N HIS A 198 2.51 -14.29 1.41
CA HIS A 198 1.33 -15.09 1.07
C HIS A 198 0.03 -14.53 1.66
N GLN A 199 0.08 -14.03 2.91
CA GLN A 199 -1.09 -13.41 3.54
C GLN A 199 -1.51 -12.11 2.83
N ASP A 200 -0.54 -11.32 2.35
CA ASP A 200 -0.81 -10.15 1.52
C ASP A 200 -1.61 -10.54 0.26
N GLU A 201 -1.24 -11.66 -0.39
CA GLU A 201 -1.89 -12.14 -1.62
C GLU A 201 -3.32 -12.63 -1.37
N VAL A 202 -3.59 -13.25 -0.21
CA VAL A 202 -4.96 -13.62 0.21
C VAL A 202 -5.84 -12.37 0.31
N CYS A 203 -5.32 -11.29 0.88
CA CYS A 203 -6.05 -10.02 0.99
C CYS A 203 -6.24 -9.36 -0.39
N ALA A 204 -5.22 -9.38 -1.25
CA ALA A 204 -5.33 -8.89 -2.62
C ALA A 204 -6.41 -9.64 -3.42
N ALA A 205 -6.47 -10.97 -3.29
CA ALA A 205 -7.49 -11.80 -3.92
C ALA A 205 -8.90 -11.45 -3.44
N ALA A 206 -9.09 -11.04 -2.19
CA ALA A 206 -10.39 -10.56 -1.69
C ALA A 206 -10.83 -9.28 -2.42
N GLY A 207 -9.91 -8.36 -2.67
CA GLY A 207 -10.17 -7.17 -3.46
C GLY A 207 -10.55 -7.49 -4.91
N VAL A 208 -9.85 -8.43 -5.57
CA VAL A 208 -10.19 -8.87 -6.93
C VAL A 208 -11.60 -9.45 -6.97
N ARG A 209 -11.96 -10.31 -6.01
CA ARG A 209 -13.34 -10.86 -5.91
C ARG A 209 -14.39 -9.75 -5.81
N LYS A 210 -14.10 -8.66 -5.11
CA LYS A 210 -15.02 -7.53 -4.99
C LYS A 210 -15.30 -6.88 -6.34
N ILE A 211 -14.28 -6.69 -7.19
CA ILE A 211 -14.44 -6.18 -8.56
C ILE A 211 -15.28 -7.14 -9.40
N GLN A 212 -14.98 -8.44 -9.36
CA GLN A 212 -15.69 -9.44 -10.13
C GLN A 212 -17.18 -9.50 -9.76
N GLN A 213 -17.53 -9.36 -8.48
CA GLN A 213 -18.91 -9.28 -8.01
C GLN A 213 -19.65 -8.02 -8.54
N ALA A 214 -18.94 -6.91 -8.71
CA ALA A 214 -19.53 -5.68 -9.25
C ALA A 214 -19.82 -5.77 -10.75
N LEU A 215 -19.02 -6.55 -11.48
CA LEU A 215 -19.18 -6.76 -12.93
C LEU A 215 -20.31 -7.74 -13.28
N ASN A 216 -20.73 -8.57 -12.33
CA ASN A 216 -21.79 -9.58 -12.53
C ASN A 216 -23.18 -9.09 -12.09
N LYS A 217 -23.31 -7.80 -11.75
CA LYS A 217 -24.60 -7.15 -11.41
C LYS A 217 -25.13 -6.34 -12.57
#